data_b36e8e47010c7ccf83504713cf719b6a
#
_entry.id   b36e8e47010c7ccf83504713cf719b6a
#
_cell.length_a   1.000
_cell.length_b   1.000
_cell.length_c   1.000
_cell.angle_alpha   90.00
_cell.angle_beta   90.00
_cell.angle_gamma   90.00
#
_symmetry.space_group_name_H-M   'P 1'
#
loop_
_entity.id
_entity.type
_entity.pdbx_description
1 polymer ?
#
loop_
_entity_poly.entity_id
_entity_poly.type
_entity_poly.pdbx_seq_one_letter_code
_entity_poly.pdbx_strand_id
1 'polypeptide(L)'
;LHSFPTRRSSDLKIADWIIRIANIIQTVPSLAMISILMIGMGLGVNVVITTVFLYSLLPILKNTYTGMNQVDKDILDVGKGMGMTAWQRLYMIELPLSVSVIMAGIRNALVVAIGITAIGAFVGAGGLGDIIIRGTNATDGASIILAGALPTAFMAIITDWLLGIIERRLDPVGKT
;
A
#
# COMPACT_ATOMS: atom_id res chain seq x y z
N LEU A 1 -8.04 -12.36 39.29
CA LEU A 1 -6.82 -12.32 38.45
C LEU A 1 -6.82 -13.49 37.48
N HIS A 2 -7.71 -13.45 36.47
CA HIS A 2 -7.63 -14.40 35.34
C HIS A 2 -7.06 -13.65 34.15
N SER A 3 -5.84 -14.02 33.75
CA SER A 3 -5.22 -13.63 32.49
C SER A 3 -6.07 -14.20 31.34
N PHE A 4 -6.94 -13.36 30.78
CA PHE A 4 -7.66 -13.71 29.55
C PHE A 4 -6.68 -13.89 28.40
N PRO A 5 -6.89 -14.88 27.52
CA PRO A 5 -5.99 -15.13 26.40
C PRO A 5 -6.08 -13.95 25.42
N THR A 6 -5.10 -13.06 25.55
CA THR A 6 -4.71 -12.14 24.47
C THR A 6 -4.63 -12.91 23.15
N ARG A 7 -4.96 -12.27 22.03
CA ARG A 7 -4.74 -12.78 20.64
C ARG A 7 -3.58 -13.74 20.66
N ARG A 8 -3.81 -14.96 20.16
CA ARG A 8 -2.87 -16.08 20.29
C ARG A 8 -1.47 -15.58 19.93
N SER A 9 -0.52 -15.68 20.83
CA SER A 9 0.83 -15.11 20.67
C SER A 9 1.55 -15.59 19.39
N SER A 10 1.09 -16.70 18.81
CA SER A 10 1.49 -17.22 17.51
C SER A 10 1.03 -16.34 16.35
N ASP A 11 -0.18 -15.77 16.39
CA ASP A 11 -0.75 -15.00 15.27
C ASP A 11 -0.06 -13.63 15.18
N LEU A 12 0.30 -13.04 16.32
CA LEU A 12 1.11 -11.82 16.38
C LEU A 12 2.51 -12.03 15.82
N LYS A 13 3.15 -13.16 16.13
CA LYS A 13 4.48 -13.49 15.61
C LYS A 13 4.47 -13.66 14.09
N ILE A 14 3.44 -14.30 13.53
CA ILE A 14 3.31 -14.46 12.08
C ILE A 14 3.12 -13.09 11.41
N ALA A 15 2.24 -12.24 11.94
CA ALA A 15 2.03 -10.89 11.41
C ALA A 15 3.32 -10.06 11.45
N ASP A 16 4.06 -10.10 12.56
CA ASP A 16 5.35 -9.42 12.70
C ASP A 16 6.38 -9.93 11.68
N TRP A 17 6.44 -11.23 11.41
CA TRP A 17 7.32 -11.81 10.41
C TRP A 17 6.96 -11.35 8.99
N ILE A 18 5.68 -11.37 8.63
CA ILE A 18 5.19 -10.90 7.32
C ILE A 18 5.55 -9.42 7.12
N ILE A 19 5.32 -8.59 8.13
CA ILE A 19 5.65 -7.15 8.07
C ILE A 19 7.16 -6.95 7.97
N ARG A 20 7.99 -7.74 8.68
CA ARG A 20 9.45 -7.69 8.57
C ARG A 20 9.94 -8.04 7.17
N ILE A 21 9.40 -9.10 6.56
CA ILE A 21 9.73 -9.48 5.17
C ILE A 21 9.35 -8.36 4.20
N ALA A 22 8.15 -7.81 4.32
CA ALA A 22 7.70 -6.70 3.49
C ALA A 22 8.57 -5.44 3.68
N ASN A 23 9.00 -5.14 4.92
CA ASN A 23 9.96 -4.06 5.19
C ASN A 23 11.30 -4.30 4.47
N ILE A 24 11.84 -5.52 4.50
CA ILE A 24 13.10 -5.87 3.81
C ILE A 24 12.94 -5.63 2.31
N ILE A 25 11.84 -6.06 1.71
CA ILE A 25 11.56 -5.84 0.29
C ILE A 25 11.57 -4.35 -0.05
N GLN A 26 10.97 -3.50 0.77
CA GLN A 26 10.94 -2.05 0.54
C GLN A 26 12.28 -1.33 0.78
N THR A 27 13.25 -1.94 1.47
CA THR A 27 14.59 -1.34 1.60
C THR A 27 15.38 -1.41 0.29
N VAL A 28 15.04 -2.32 -0.61
CA VAL A 28 15.65 -2.41 -1.93
C VAL A 28 15.12 -1.24 -2.78
N PRO A 29 15.97 -0.44 -3.45
CA PRO A 29 15.51 0.59 -4.37
C PRO A 29 14.65 -0.03 -5.49
N SER A 30 13.54 0.63 -5.86
CA SER A 30 12.59 0.09 -6.85
C SER A 30 13.25 -0.23 -8.21
N LEU A 31 14.17 0.61 -8.67
CA LEU A 31 14.93 0.35 -9.89
C LEU A 31 15.80 -0.90 -9.76
N ALA A 32 16.44 -1.13 -8.61
CA ALA A 32 17.22 -2.34 -8.36
C ALA A 32 16.32 -3.59 -8.33
N MET A 33 15.15 -3.50 -7.72
CA MET A 33 14.18 -4.60 -7.70
C MET A 33 13.71 -4.96 -9.11
N ILE A 34 13.35 -3.96 -9.93
CA ILE A 34 13.00 -4.16 -11.34
C ILE A 34 14.15 -4.88 -12.06
N SER A 35 15.40 -4.43 -11.86
CA SER A 35 16.58 -5.02 -12.51
C SER A 35 16.83 -6.48 -12.10
N ILE A 36 16.64 -6.80 -10.82
CA ILE A 36 16.77 -8.17 -10.30
C ILE A 36 15.68 -9.07 -10.90
N LEU A 37 14.43 -8.64 -10.87
CA LEU A 37 13.31 -9.41 -11.40
C LEU A 37 13.41 -9.59 -12.92
N MET A 38 13.99 -8.62 -13.63
CA MET A 38 14.23 -8.71 -15.07
C MET A 38 15.14 -9.88 -15.46
N ILE A 39 16.06 -10.29 -14.59
CA ILE A 39 16.95 -11.44 -14.85
C ILE A 39 16.14 -12.73 -15.05
N GLY A 40 15.08 -12.92 -14.27
CA GLY A 40 14.24 -14.13 -14.35
C GLY A 40 13.01 -13.99 -15.24
N MET A 41 12.44 -12.78 -15.34
CA MET A 41 11.16 -12.53 -16.02
C MET A 41 11.31 -11.87 -17.39
N GLY A 42 12.52 -11.40 -17.74
CA GLY A 42 12.75 -10.62 -18.94
C GLY A 42 12.30 -9.17 -18.85
N LEU A 43 12.35 -8.45 -19.99
CA LEU A 43 11.90 -7.07 -20.12
C LEU A 43 10.37 -6.99 -20.25
N GLY A 44 9.79 -5.83 -19.88
CA GLY A 44 8.41 -5.50 -20.18
C GLY A 44 7.51 -5.31 -18.95
N VAL A 45 6.22 -5.27 -19.23
CA VAL A 45 5.19 -4.88 -18.23
C VAL A 45 5.10 -5.86 -17.06
N ASN A 46 5.34 -7.15 -17.27
CA ASN A 46 5.20 -8.17 -16.21
C ASN A 46 6.15 -7.94 -15.04
N VAL A 47 7.39 -7.52 -15.31
CA VAL A 47 8.37 -7.17 -14.27
C VAL A 47 7.89 -5.99 -13.44
N VAL A 48 7.32 -4.98 -14.10
CA VAL A 48 6.79 -3.78 -13.42
C VAL A 48 5.59 -4.13 -12.56
N ILE A 49 4.64 -4.92 -13.07
CA ILE A 49 3.48 -5.38 -12.29
C ILE A 49 3.93 -6.13 -11.03
N THR A 50 4.90 -7.03 -11.16
CA THR A 50 5.44 -7.79 -10.02
C THR A 50 6.10 -6.86 -9.00
N THR A 51 6.88 -5.88 -9.47
CA THR A 51 7.51 -4.90 -8.59
C THR A 51 6.47 -4.06 -7.87
N VAL A 52 5.47 -3.52 -8.58
CA VAL A 52 4.36 -2.75 -8.00
C VAL A 52 3.63 -3.58 -6.95
N PHE A 53 3.32 -4.83 -7.23
CA PHE A 53 2.69 -5.73 -6.27
C PHE A 53 3.51 -5.86 -4.98
N LEU A 54 4.81 -6.16 -5.08
CA LEU A 54 5.69 -6.32 -3.93
C LEU A 54 5.77 -5.04 -3.08
N TYR A 55 5.88 -3.87 -3.72
CA TYR A 55 5.99 -2.59 -3.02
C TYR A 55 4.67 -2.11 -2.43
N SER A 56 3.54 -2.53 -2.98
CA SER A 56 2.22 -2.22 -2.46
C SER A 56 1.87 -3.02 -1.20
N LEU A 57 2.50 -4.19 -1.00
CA LEU A 57 2.21 -5.05 0.14
C LEU A 57 2.49 -4.37 1.48
N LEU A 58 3.64 -3.70 1.64
CA LEU A 58 4.01 -3.14 2.95
C LEU A 58 3.05 -2.05 3.44
N PRO A 59 2.73 -0.99 2.66
CA PRO A 59 1.83 0.04 3.14
C PRO A 59 0.45 -0.53 3.46
N ILE A 60 -0.06 -1.48 2.67
CA ILE A 60 -1.36 -2.12 2.92
C ILE A 60 -1.30 -2.96 4.20
N LEU A 61 -0.32 -3.87 4.32
CA LEU A 61 -0.19 -4.76 5.48
C LEU A 61 0.05 -3.97 6.77
N LYS A 62 0.96 -3.00 6.75
CA LYS A 62 1.31 -2.19 7.91
C LYS A 62 0.13 -1.37 8.40
N ASN A 63 -0.58 -0.71 7.50
CA ASN A 63 -1.74 0.09 7.88
C ASN A 63 -2.91 -0.79 8.33
N THR A 64 -3.14 -1.94 7.69
CA THR A 64 -4.15 -2.90 8.14
C THR A 64 -3.84 -3.39 9.56
N TYR A 65 -2.60 -3.81 9.82
CA TYR A 65 -2.17 -4.26 11.14
C TYR A 65 -2.30 -3.16 12.19
N THR A 66 -1.86 -1.94 11.86
CA THR A 66 -1.96 -0.79 12.76
C THR A 66 -3.42 -0.44 13.03
N GLY A 67 -4.26 -0.35 12.01
CA GLY A 67 -5.68 -0.04 12.15
C GLY A 67 -6.40 -1.03 13.05
N MET A 68 -6.17 -2.33 12.83
CA MET A 68 -6.78 -3.37 13.66
C MET A 68 -6.28 -3.36 15.11
N ASN A 69 -5.04 -2.97 15.36
CA ASN A 69 -4.50 -2.87 16.72
C ASN A 69 -4.90 -1.59 17.47
N GLN A 70 -5.35 -0.56 16.75
CA GLN A 70 -5.84 0.69 17.31
C GLN A 70 -7.31 0.61 17.80
N VAL A 71 -8.02 -0.46 17.44
CA VAL A 71 -9.39 -0.68 17.92
C VAL A 71 -9.37 -0.81 19.44
N ASP A 72 -10.24 -0.04 20.10
CA ASP A 72 -10.35 0.00 21.55
C ASP A 72 -10.63 -1.39 22.12
N LYS A 73 -9.83 -1.77 23.10
CA LYS A 73 -9.95 -3.07 23.77
C LYS A 73 -11.26 -3.20 24.54
N ASP A 74 -11.77 -2.12 25.07
CA ASP A 74 -13.05 -2.13 25.82
C ASP A 74 -14.21 -2.49 24.88
N ILE A 75 -14.20 -1.99 23.64
CA ILE A 75 -15.20 -2.35 22.63
C ILE A 75 -15.09 -3.84 22.26
N LEU A 76 -13.86 -4.35 22.14
CA LEU A 76 -13.64 -5.77 21.86
C LEU A 76 -14.08 -6.67 23.01
N ASP A 77 -13.87 -6.22 24.24
CA ASP A 77 -14.27 -6.99 25.43
C ASP A 77 -15.79 -6.96 25.66
N VAL A 78 -16.46 -5.84 25.34
CA VAL A 78 -17.93 -5.79 25.28
C VAL A 78 -18.45 -6.80 24.24
N GLY A 79 -17.87 -6.84 23.03
CA GLY A 79 -18.26 -7.82 22.01
C GLY A 79 -18.09 -9.25 22.49
N LYS A 80 -17.01 -9.56 23.22
CA LYS A 80 -16.82 -10.89 23.83
C LYS A 80 -17.87 -11.19 24.89
N GLY A 81 -18.17 -10.21 25.77
CA GLY A 81 -19.18 -10.33 26.80
C GLY A 81 -20.58 -10.60 26.24
N MET A 82 -20.89 -10.08 25.05
CA MET A 82 -22.11 -10.38 24.29
C MET A 82 -22.11 -11.75 23.60
N GLY A 83 -21.04 -12.54 23.74
CA GLY A 83 -20.95 -13.87 23.13
C GLY A 83 -20.56 -13.87 21.65
N MET A 84 -20.03 -12.75 21.11
CA MET A 84 -19.59 -12.70 19.71
C MET A 84 -18.39 -13.63 19.46
N THR A 85 -18.46 -14.39 18.37
CA THR A 85 -17.34 -15.19 17.88
C THR A 85 -16.20 -14.29 17.39
N ALA A 86 -14.98 -14.84 17.22
CA ALA A 86 -13.83 -14.10 16.69
C ALA A 86 -14.11 -13.51 15.29
N TRP A 87 -14.82 -14.25 14.43
CA TRP A 87 -15.23 -13.80 13.11
C TRP A 87 -16.23 -12.65 13.16
N GLN A 88 -17.22 -12.73 14.05
CA GLN A 88 -18.19 -11.65 14.23
C GLN A 88 -17.50 -10.37 14.71
N ARG A 89 -16.57 -10.45 15.68
CA ARG A 89 -15.78 -9.30 16.12
C ARG A 89 -14.95 -8.73 15.00
N LEU A 90 -14.28 -9.57 14.21
CA LEU A 90 -13.48 -9.11 13.07
C LEU A 90 -14.32 -8.31 12.08
N TYR A 91 -15.46 -8.86 11.61
CA TYR A 91 -16.26 -8.21 10.57
C TYR A 91 -17.17 -7.10 11.07
N MET A 92 -17.65 -7.16 12.33
CA MET A 92 -18.63 -6.21 12.85
C MET A 92 -18.00 -5.09 13.69
N ILE A 93 -16.77 -5.29 14.19
CA ILE A 93 -16.08 -4.32 15.04
C ILE A 93 -14.73 -3.93 14.47
N GLU A 94 -13.79 -4.87 14.34
CA GLU A 94 -12.40 -4.57 14.00
C GLU A 94 -12.26 -3.97 12.60
N LEU A 95 -12.83 -4.60 11.58
CA LEU A 95 -12.75 -4.11 10.20
C LEU A 95 -13.44 -2.75 10.00
N PRO A 96 -14.69 -2.54 10.43
CA PRO A 96 -15.34 -1.24 10.26
C PRO A 96 -14.61 -0.09 10.96
N LEU A 97 -14.09 -0.33 12.18
CA LEU A 97 -13.36 0.70 12.93
C LEU A 97 -11.94 0.95 12.40
N SER A 98 -11.38 0.00 11.64
CA SER A 98 -10.03 0.10 11.05
C SER A 98 -10.06 0.61 9.61
N VAL A 99 -11.23 0.75 8.99
CA VAL A 99 -11.36 0.98 7.55
C VAL A 99 -10.64 2.24 7.07
N SER A 100 -10.67 3.32 7.83
CA SER A 100 -9.98 4.56 7.46
C SER A 100 -8.46 4.38 7.43
N VAL A 101 -7.89 3.67 8.40
CA VAL A 101 -6.44 3.39 8.43
C VAL A 101 -6.03 2.43 7.32
N ILE A 102 -6.87 1.43 7.02
CA ILE A 102 -6.65 0.50 5.90
C ILE A 102 -6.68 1.27 4.57
N MET A 103 -7.65 2.16 4.39
CA MET A 103 -7.77 2.99 3.18
C MET A 103 -6.56 3.92 3.00
N ALA A 104 -6.02 4.49 4.09
CA ALA A 104 -4.78 5.25 4.03
C ALA A 104 -3.60 4.39 3.53
N GLY A 105 -3.55 3.11 3.91
CA GLY A 105 -2.56 2.15 3.40
C GLY A 105 -2.70 1.89 1.90
N ILE A 106 -3.93 1.67 1.43
CA ILE A 106 -4.24 1.46 0.00
C ILE A 106 -3.88 2.71 -0.81
N ARG A 107 -4.25 3.89 -0.32
CA ARG A 107 -3.94 5.19 -0.92
C ARG A 107 -2.43 5.37 -1.09
N ASN A 108 -1.65 5.12 -0.05
CA ASN A 108 -0.20 5.20 -0.11
C ASN A 108 0.39 4.19 -1.09
N ALA A 109 -0.12 2.95 -1.11
CA ALA A 109 0.29 1.92 -2.06
C ALA A 109 0.07 2.34 -3.51
N LEU A 110 -1.07 2.97 -3.82
CA LEU A 110 -1.38 3.42 -5.18
C LEU A 110 -0.50 4.60 -5.64
N VAL A 111 -0.19 5.56 -4.75
CA VAL A 111 0.73 6.65 -5.07
C VAL A 111 2.14 6.10 -5.37
N VAL A 112 2.62 5.15 -4.54
CA VAL A 112 3.90 4.46 -4.78
C VAL A 112 3.88 3.68 -6.08
N ALA A 113 2.77 2.99 -6.40
CA ALA A 113 2.60 2.22 -7.62
C ALA A 113 2.72 3.09 -8.88
N ILE A 114 2.14 4.30 -8.88
CA ILE A 114 2.25 5.27 -9.99
C ILE A 114 3.73 5.64 -10.22
N GLY A 115 4.47 5.94 -9.14
CA GLY A 115 5.89 6.26 -9.23
C GLY A 115 6.72 5.10 -9.80
N ILE A 116 6.52 3.87 -9.33
CA ILE A 116 7.21 2.67 -9.81
C ILE A 116 6.87 2.39 -11.27
N THR A 117 5.61 2.60 -11.68
CA THR A 117 5.18 2.40 -13.07
C THR A 117 5.89 3.38 -14.01
N ALA A 118 6.11 4.62 -13.60
CA ALA A 118 6.89 5.58 -14.39
C ALA A 118 8.35 5.13 -14.55
N ILE A 119 8.98 4.57 -13.50
CA ILE A 119 10.32 3.96 -13.56
C ILE A 119 10.33 2.72 -14.46
N GLY A 120 9.24 2.00 -14.55
CA GLY A 120 9.08 0.81 -15.39
C GLY A 120 9.35 1.04 -16.88
N ALA A 121 9.32 2.27 -17.34
CA ALA A 121 9.69 2.63 -18.71
C ALA A 121 11.17 2.26 -19.04
N PHE A 122 12.06 2.22 -18.05
CA PHE A 122 13.46 1.77 -18.25
C PHE A 122 13.57 0.31 -18.71
N VAL A 123 12.55 -0.50 -18.44
CA VAL A 123 12.49 -1.92 -18.83
C VAL A 123 11.49 -2.20 -19.96
N GLY A 124 11.10 -1.14 -20.67
CA GLY A 124 10.24 -1.26 -21.84
C GLY A 124 8.74 -1.42 -21.51
N ALA A 125 8.29 -1.02 -20.33
CA ALA A 125 6.87 -1.03 -19.99
C ALA A 125 6.07 0.08 -20.66
N GLY A 126 6.75 1.11 -21.23
CA GLY A 126 6.10 2.22 -21.91
C GLY A 126 5.45 3.23 -20.98
N GLY A 127 4.43 3.94 -21.50
CA GLY A 127 3.66 4.91 -20.72
C GLY A 127 4.32 6.30 -20.60
N LEU A 128 3.84 7.10 -19.62
CA LEU A 128 4.34 8.45 -19.38
C LEU A 128 5.82 8.49 -18.97
N GLY A 129 6.31 7.43 -18.34
CA GLY A 129 7.73 7.28 -18.00
C GLY A 129 8.64 7.28 -19.23
N ASP A 130 8.17 6.74 -20.36
CA ASP A 130 8.93 6.71 -21.61
C ASP A 130 9.18 8.12 -22.15
N ILE A 131 8.20 9.01 -21.98
CA ILE A 131 8.36 10.43 -22.34
C ILE A 131 9.44 11.08 -21.49
N ILE A 132 9.46 10.79 -20.17
CA ILE A 132 10.48 11.31 -19.25
C ILE A 132 11.87 10.83 -19.68
N ILE A 133 12.04 9.54 -19.98
CA ILE A 133 13.32 8.97 -20.42
C ILE A 133 13.79 9.57 -21.73
N ARG A 134 12.89 9.75 -22.70
CA ARG A 134 13.23 10.45 -23.98
C ARG A 134 13.74 11.85 -23.71
N GLY A 135 13.12 12.57 -22.80
CA GLY A 135 13.57 13.91 -22.41
C GLY A 135 14.94 13.92 -21.74
N THR A 136 15.27 12.91 -20.91
CA THR A 136 16.61 12.82 -20.28
C THR A 136 17.72 12.55 -21.30
N ASN A 137 17.39 11.95 -22.43
CA ASN A 137 18.34 11.65 -23.52
C ASN A 137 18.40 12.71 -24.61
N ALA A 138 17.58 13.76 -24.55
CA ALA A 138 17.54 14.85 -25.53
C ALA A 138 18.42 16.03 -25.08
N THR A 139 19.08 16.71 -26.03
CA THR A 139 19.99 17.85 -25.76
C THR A 139 19.26 19.04 -25.11
N ASP A 140 17.96 19.23 -25.41
CA ASP A 140 17.09 20.25 -24.81
C ASP A 140 15.79 19.60 -24.32
N GLY A 141 15.94 18.61 -23.43
CA GLY A 141 14.87 17.72 -23.03
C GLY A 141 13.98 18.21 -21.91
N ALA A 142 14.21 19.41 -21.34
CA ALA A 142 13.45 19.90 -20.19
C ALA A 142 11.93 19.95 -20.45
N SER A 143 11.51 20.42 -21.61
CA SER A 143 10.11 20.46 -22.03
C SER A 143 9.49 19.06 -22.19
N ILE A 144 10.28 18.10 -22.68
CA ILE A 144 9.86 16.70 -22.85
C ILE A 144 9.73 16.01 -21.49
N ILE A 145 10.68 16.24 -20.57
CA ILE A 145 10.62 15.73 -19.20
C ILE A 145 9.36 16.25 -18.52
N LEU A 146 9.08 17.56 -18.61
CA LEU A 146 7.89 18.14 -18.02
C LEU A 146 6.59 17.59 -18.64
N ALA A 147 6.59 17.34 -19.95
CA ALA A 147 5.43 16.74 -20.63
C ALA A 147 5.10 15.31 -20.13
N GLY A 148 6.07 14.57 -19.64
CA GLY A 148 5.84 13.28 -18.99
C GLY A 148 5.62 13.38 -17.48
N ALA A 149 6.39 14.21 -16.79
CA ALA A 149 6.36 14.32 -15.33
C ALA A 149 5.09 15.00 -14.79
N LEU A 150 4.62 16.08 -15.44
CA LEU A 150 3.43 16.81 -14.98
C LEU A 150 2.15 15.94 -15.04
N PRO A 151 1.83 15.22 -16.15
CA PRO A 151 0.69 14.34 -16.17
C PRO A 151 0.81 13.19 -15.16
N THR A 152 2.01 12.64 -14.94
CA THR A 152 2.24 11.59 -13.94
C THR A 152 1.96 12.11 -12.53
N ALA A 153 2.48 13.29 -12.19
CA ALA A 153 2.23 13.92 -10.90
C ALA A 153 0.74 14.27 -10.71
N PHE A 154 0.10 14.79 -11.75
CA PHE A 154 -1.33 15.11 -11.72
C PHE A 154 -2.19 13.86 -11.51
N MET A 155 -1.86 12.76 -12.17
CA MET A 155 -2.53 11.48 -11.99
C MET A 155 -2.37 10.97 -10.54
N ALA A 156 -1.17 11.08 -9.95
CA ALA A 156 -0.93 10.70 -8.57
C ALA A 156 -1.75 11.57 -7.60
N ILE A 157 -1.79 12.88 -7.80
CA ILE A 157 -2.55 13.83 -6.96
C ILE A 157 -4.06 13.54 -7.06
N ILE A 158 -4.59 13.32 -8.27
CA ILE A 158 -6.00 13.00 -8.45
C ILE A 158 -6.35 11.69 -7.77
N THR A 159 -5.53 10.66 -7.95
CA THR A 159 -5.73 9.36 -7.32
C THR A 159 -5.74 9.48 -5.80
N ASP A 160 -4.77 10.21 -5.25
CA ASP A 160 -4.67 10.49 -3.82
C ASP A 160 -5.90 11.26 -3.30
N TRP A 161 -6.34 12.28 -4.01
CA TRP A 161 -7.50 13.08 -3.65
C TRP A 161 -8.82 12.28 -3.70
N LEU A 162 -9.03 11.52 -4.77
CA LEU A 162 -10.22 10.67 -4.91
C LEU A 162 -10.33 9.62 -3.80
N LEU A 163 -9.21 8.95 -3.52
CA LEU A 163 -9.15 7.96 -2.45
C LEU A 163 -9.33 8.60 -1.07
N GLY A 164 -8.81 9.81 -0.86
CA GLY A 164 -9.04 10.57 0.36
C GLY A 164 -10.53 10.93 0.58
N ILE A 165 -11.28 11.16 -0.50
CA ILE A 165 -12.75 11.36 -0.40
C ILE A 165 -13.43 10.04 0.01
N ILE A 166 -13.03 8.92 -0.58
CA ILE A 166 -13.58 7.60 -0.26
C ILE A 166 -13.26 7.24 1.20
N GLU A 167 -12.03 7.45 1.63
CA GLU A 167 -11.58 7.25 3.01
C GLU A 167 -12.46 7.99 4.01
N ARG A 168 -12.68 9.30 3.80
CA ARG A 168 -13.54 10.14 4.66
C ARG A 168 -15.00 9.69 4.68
N ARG A 169 -15.51 9.12 3.57
CA ARG A 169 -16.89 8.60 3.53
C ARG A 169 -17.05 7.27 4.26
N LEU A 170 -15.97 6.48 4.30
CA LEU A 170 -15.94 5.17 4.95
C LEU A 170 -15.56 5.26 6.45
N ASP A 171 -15.09 6.42 6.91
CA ASP A 171 -14.72 6.63 8.31
C ASP A 171 -15.98 6.69 9.18
N PRO A 172 -16.21 5.69 10.07
CA PRO A 172 -17.37 5.66 10.96
C PRO A 172 -17.21 6.61 12.16
N VAL A 173 -15.96 6.99 12.50
CA VAL A 173 -15.65 7.79 13.70
C VAL A 173 -15.64 9.29 13.40
N GLY A 174 -15.36 9.70 12.19
CA GLY A 174 -15.31 11.11 11.76
C GLY A 174 -16.67 11.79 11.54
N LYS A 175 -17.79 11.13 11.88
CA LYS A 175 -19.16 11.68 11.75
C LYS A 175 -19.74 12.26 13.03
N THR A 176 -18.90 12.50 14.07
CA THR A 176 -19.30 13.23 15.28
C THR A 176 -18.73 14.62 15.27
#